data_2616e5933d30ab6a57532ec5291ed30c
#
_entry.id   2616e5933d30ab6a57532ec5291ed30c
#
_cell.length_a   1.000
_cell.length_b   1.000
_cell.length_c   1.000
_cell.angle_alpha   90.00
_cell.angle_beta   90.00
_cell.angle_gamma   90.00
#
_symmetry.space_group_name_H-M   'P 1'
#
loop_
_entity.id
_entity.type
_entity.pdbx_description
1 polymer ?
#
loop_
_entity_poly.entity_id
_entity_poly.type
_entity_poly.pdbx_seq_one_letter_code
_entity_poly.pdbx_strand_id
1 'polypeptide(L)'
;MTERTEAIPESTPEVASNSARSTLCYPYPAPPAPGSTLEIAPGVRWLRMPLPWALDHINVWLVDDAEGCAVVDTGARTEAATAVWRATFPQGGEAHTAFRVTRVLVTHMHPDHVGMAGWLTRAFDCRLWMTRTEYFNCRVAAADTGREAPADALDFYRRAGWSESAIDVYRARFGRFGQHIHALPESFRRLQDG
;
A
#
# COMPACT_ATOMS: atom_id res chain seq x y z
N MET A 1 -55.11 31.78 -44.11
CA MET A 1 -54.30 32.43 -43.08
C MET A 1 -53.36 31.36 -42.55
N THR A 2 -52.13 31.46 -43.05
CA THR A 2 -51.06 30.49 -42.79
C THR A 2 -50.10 31.16 -41.82
N GLU A 3 -50.08 30.69 -40.56
CA GLU A 3 -49.08 31.12 -39.57
C GLU A 3 -47.74 30.47 -39.87
N ARG A 4 -46.72 31.26 -40.05
CA ARG A 4 -45.31 30.85 -40.12
C ARG A 4 -44.82 30.77 -38.68
N THR A 5 -44.40 29.57 -38.28
CA THR A 5 -43.61 29.37 -37.07
C THR A 5 -42.13 29.67 -37.40
N GLU A 6 -41.61 30.75 -36.83
CA GLU A 6 -40.19 31.09 -36.91
C GLU A 6 -39.42 30.17 -35.95
N ALA A 7 -38.41 29.49 -36.52
CA ALA A 7 -37.47 28.67 -35.75
C ALA A 7 -36.46 29.59 -35.07
N ILE A 8 -36.27 29.42 -33.77
CA ILE A 8 -35.23 30.06 -32.96
C ILE A 8 -33.91 29.33 -33.24
N PRO A 9 -32.82 29.98 -33.57
CA PRO A 9 -31.52 29.30 -33.68
C PRO A 9 -30.98 29.00 -32.30
N GLU A 10 -30.77 27.71 -32.03
CA GLU A 10 -29.98 27.23 -30.88
C GLU A 10 -28.51 27.60 -31.09
N SER A 11 -28.06 28.63 -30.40
CA SER A 11 -26.63 28.92 -30.24
C SER A 11 -26.11 28.07 -29.08
N THR A 12 -25.49 26.97 -29.44
CA THR A 12 -24.65 26.19 -28.48
C THR A 12 -23.43 27.05 -28.12
N PRO A 13 -23.19 27.31 -26.81
CA PRO A 13 -21.96 27.99 -26.43
C PRO A 13 -20.80 27.01 -26.63
N GLU A 14 -19.89 27.39 -27.50
CA GLU A 14 -18.59 26.74 -27.67
C GLU A 14 -17.81 26.87 -26.36
N VAL A 15 -17.82 25.80 -25.57
CA VAL A 15 -17.00 25.70 -24.36
C VAL A 15 -15.54 25.63 -24.82
N ALA A 16 -14.86 26.76 -24.80
CA ALA A 16 -13.43 26.84 -25.00
C ALA A 16 -12.75 25.96 -23.92
N SER A 17 -12.34 24.74 -24.29
CA SER A 17 -11.53 23.85 -23.49
C SER A 17 -10.10 24.37 -23.41
N ASN A 18 -9.88 25.38 -22.59
CA ASN A 18 -8.54 25.83 -22.22
C ASN A 18 -8.06 25.04 -21.00
N SER A 19 -7.93 23.73 -21.16
CA SER A 19 -7.17 22.91 -20.21
C SER A 19 -5.71 22.94 -20.64
N ALA A 20 -4.94 23.86 -20.11
CA ALA A 20 -3.51 23.67 -19.99
C ALA A 20 -3.31 22.41 -19.12
N ARG A 21 -3.29 21.23 -19.75
CA ARG A 21 -2.86 19.98 -19.12
C ARG A 21 -1.42 20.23 -18.68
N SER A 22 -1.20 20.48 -17.40
CA SER A 22 0.14 20.45 -16.85
C SER A 22 0.68 19.06 -17.17
N THR A 23 1.64 18.98 -18.06
CA THR A 23 2.27 17.71 -18.42
C THR A 23 3.01 17.25 -17.17
N LEU A 24 2.55 16.15 -16.54
CA LEU A 24 3.26 15.55 -15.41
C LEU A 24 4.68 15.21 -15.87
N CYS A 25 5.66 15.69 -15.13
CA CYS A 25 7.05 15.37 -15.38
C CYS A 25 7.44 14.19 -14.49
N TYR A 26 7.87 13.09 -15.11
CA TYR A 26 8.41 11.92 -14.42
C TYR A 26 9.93 12.04 -14.43
N PRO A 27 10.58 12.31 -13.30
CA PRO A 27 12.03 12.55 -13.25
C PRO A 27 12.85 11.27 -13.51
N TYR A 28 12.23 10.09 -13.39
CA TYR A 28 12.89 8.82 -13.62
C TYR A 28 12.28 8.10 -14.82
N PRO A 29 13.10 7.65 -15.78
CA PRO A 29 12.62 7.05 -17.04
C PRO A 29 12.00 5.65 -16.83
N ALA A 30 12.38 4.95 -15.77
CA ALA A 30 11.88 3.63 -15.46
C ALA A 30 11.96 3.37 -13.94
N PRO A 31 11.08 2.50 -13.39
CA PRO A 31 11.18 2.05 -12.02
C PRO A 31 12.41 1.14 -11.83
N PRO A 32 12.90 0.97 -10.58
CA PRO A 32 13.95 0.00 -10.29
C PRO A 32 13.51 -1.43 -10.65
N ALA A 33 14.47 -2.24 -11.10
CA ALA A 33 14.21 -3.66 -11.31
C ALA A 33 13.89 -4.38 -9.98
N PRO A 34 13.13 -5.49 -10.00
CA PRO A 34 12.84 -6.24 -8.78
C PRO A 34 14.11 -6.60 -8.00
N GLY A 35 14.12 -6.30 -6.71
CA GLY A 35 15.25 -6.55 -5.82
C GLY A 35 16.43 -5.55 -5.93
N SER A 36 16.35 -4.58 -6.85
CA SER A 36 17.28 -3.45 -6.91
C SER A 36 16.64 -2.17 -6.37
N THR A 37 17.46 -1.21 -5.99
CA THR A 37 17.02 0.09 -5.48
C THR A 37 17.51 1.22 -6.38
N LEU A 38 16.75 2.32 -6.44
CA LEU A 38 17.12 3.56 -7.11
C LEU A 38 17.17 4.69 -6.09
N GLU A 39 18.30 5.33 -5.93
CA GLU A 39 18.41 6.51 -5.09
C GLU A 39 17.70 7.69 -5.74
N ILE A 40 16.72 8.28 -5.04
CA ILE A 40 15.89 9.38 -5.53
C ILE A 40 16.19 10.71 -4.86
N ALA A 41 16.81 10.66 -3.69
CA ALA A 41 17.36 11.78 -2.95
C ALA A 41 18.51 11.26 -2.07
N PRO A 42 19.42 12.10 -1.59
CA PRO A 42 20.51 11.65 -0.71
C PRO A 42 19.97 10.83 0.47
N GLY A 43 20.39 9.56 0.54
CA GLY A 43 19.98 8.63 1.59
C GLY A 43 18.54 8.10 1.48
N VAL A 44 17.82 8.37 0.38
CA VAL A 44 16.45 7.86 0.15
C VAL A 44 16.44 7.01 -1.11
N ARG A 45 16.17 5.73 -0.96
CA ARG A 45 16.13 4.77 -2.07
C ARG A 45 14.72 4.23 -2.28
N TRP A 46 14.31 4.21 -3.53
CA TRP A 46 13.08 3.60 -4.00
C TRP A 46 13.29 2.12 -4.30
N LEU A 47 12.41 1.29 -3.79
CA LEU A 47 12.28 -0.12 -4.11
C LEU A 47 10.84 -0.39 -4.58
N ARG A 48 10.69 -1.11 -5.70
CA ARG A 48 9.38 -1.51 -6.20
C ARG A 48 9.04 -2.91 -5.71
N MET A 49 7.90 -3.03 -5.02
CA MET A 49 7.43 -4.26 -4.41
C MET A 49 6.26 -4.84 -5.20
N PRO A 50 6.32 -6.09 -5.68
CA PRO A 50 5.24 -6.71 -6.46
C PRO A 50 4.02 -7.03 -5.57
N LEU A 51 2.83 -6.93 -6.17
CA LEU A 51 1.56 -7.29 -5.56
C LEU A 51 0.82 -8.31 -6.44
N PRO A 52 0.02 -9.22 -5.85
CA PRO A 52 -0.73 -10.23 -6.58
C PRO A 52 -2.14 -9.77 -6.97
N TRP A 53 -2.38 -8.46 -7.13
CA TRP A 53 -3.70 -7.87 -7.37
C TRP A 53 -3.73 -7.06 -8.66
N ALA A 54 -4.87 -6.39 -8.93
CA ALA A 54 -5.00 -5.51 -10.08
C ALA A 54 -4.00 -4.34 -10.06
N LEU A 55 -3.73 -3.78 -8.88
CA LEU A 55 -2.54 -2.98 -8.64
C LEU A 55 -1.38 -3.96 -8.47
N ASP A 56 -0.49 -4.03 -9.44
CA ASP A 56 0.56 -5.04 -9.54
C ASP A 56 1.82 -4.73 -8.71
N HIS A 57 1.89 -3.55 -8.11
CA HIS A 57 3.02 -3.12 -7.28
C HIS A 57 2.68 -1.98 -6.34
N ILE A 58 3.53 -1.81 -5.32
CA ILE A 58 3.67 -0.56 -4.56
C ILE A 58 5.12 -0.11 -4.51
N ASN A 59 5.31 1.14 -4.13
CA ASN A 59 6.62 1.71 -3.85
C ASN A 59 6.86 1.67 -2.35
N VAL A 60 8.03 1.15 -1.95
CA VAL A 60 8.52 1.16 -0.59
C VAL A 60 9.87 1.88 -0.55
N TRP A 61 10.28 2.33 0.61
CA TRP A 61 11.42 3.22 0.72
C TRP A 61 12.43 2.69 1.72
N LEU A 62 13.71 2.83 1.36
CA LEU A 62 14.83 2.63 2.26
C LEU A 62 15.42 3.99 2.56
N VAL A 63 15.44 4.37 3.83
CA VAL A 63 15.95 5.67 4.27
C VAL A 63 17.20 5.43 5.12
N ASP A 64 18.31 6.04 4.76
CA ASP A 64 19.55 5.90 5.49
C ASP A 64 19.39 6.32 6.95
N ASP A 65 19.98 5.55 7.83
CA ASP A 65 20.03 5.72 9.26
C ASP A 65 21.47 5.62 9.73
N ALA A 66 21.80 6.16 10.88
CA ALA A 66 23.18 6.20 11.39
C ALA A 66 23.87 4.84 11.44
N GLU A 67 23.10 3.74 11.61
CA GLU A 67 23.60 2.38 11.74
C GLU A 67 23.18 1.44 10.60
N GLY A 68 22.59 1.96 9.54
CA GLY A 68 22.06 1.17 8.41
C GLY A 68 20.94 1.88 7.68
N CYS A 69 19.77 1.26 7.54
CA CYS A 69 18.61 1.90 6.93
C CYS A 69 17.30 1.57 7.65
N ALA A 70 16.37 2.52 7.63
CA ALA A 70 14.97 2.31 7.97
C ALA A 70 14.22 1.87 6.72
N VAL A 71 13.34 0.89 6.86
CA VAL A 71 12.40 0.45 5.82
C VAL A 71 11.06 1.15 6.05
N VAL A 72 10.50 1.81 5.04
CA VAL A 72 9.16 2.43 5.09
C VAL A 72 8.23 1.68 4.16
N ASP A 73 7.21 1.03 4.74
CA ASP A 73 6.30 0.05 4.16
C ASP A 73 7.00 -1.21 3.63
N THR A 74 6.25 -2.30 3.40
CA THR A 74 6.90 -3.60 3.32
C THR A 74 6.42 -4.53 2.22
N GLY A 75 5.31 -4.25 1.56
CA GLY A 75 4.69 -5.18 0.61
C GLY A 75 3.77 -6.20 1.27
N ALA A 76 2.98 -6.90 0.47
CA ALA A 76 2.10 -7.97 0.90
C ALA A 76 2.89 -9.26 1.19
N ARG A 77 2.35 -10.12 2.05
CA ARG A 77 2.89 -11.45 2.32
C ARG A 77 2.76 -12.34 1.09
N THR A 78 3.81 -12.38 0.28
CA THR A 78 3.93 -13.22 -0.91
C THR A 78 5.34 -13.78 -1.03
N GLU A 79 5.50 -14.86 -1.78
CA GLU A 79 6.83 -15.38 -2.12
C GLU A 79 7.62 -14.39 -2.98
N ALA A 80 6.96 -13.69 -3.90
CA ALA A 80 7.58 -12.67 -4.73
C ALA A 80 8.15 -11.52 -3.88
N ALA A 81 7.38 -11.00 -2.91
CA ALA A 81 7.87 -9.97 -1.98
C ALA A 81 9.04 -10.49 -1.12
N THR A 82 8.97 -11.74 -0.67
CA THR A 82 10.07 -12.38 0.07
C THR A 82 11.33 -12.47 -0.78
N ALA A 83 11.21 -12.85 -2.06
CA ALA A 83 12.33 -12.92 -2.99
C ALA A 83 12.96 -11.54 -3.21
N VAL A 84 12.15 -10.49 -3.38
CA VAL A 84 12.61 -9.10 -3.50
C VAL A 84 13.39 -8.68 -2.26
N TRP A 85 12.86 -8.92 -1.06
CA TRP A 85 13.57 -8.56 0.18
C TRP A 85 14.88 -9.32 0.36
N ARG A 86 14.93 -10.61 -0.01
CA ARG A 86 16.17 -11.39 0.03
C ARG A 86 17.20 -10.91 -0.99
N ALA A 87 16.77 -10.46 -2.17
CA ALA A 87 17.66 -9.90 -3.17
C ALA A 87 18.20 -8.52 -2.75
N THR A 88 17.34 -7.69 -2.11
CA THR A 88 17.73 -6.37 -1.60
C THR A 88 18.70 -6.46 -0.42
N PHE A 89 18.51 -7.45 0.46
CA PHE A 89 19.32 -7.69 1.65
C PHE A 89 19.83 -9.14 1.67
N PRO A 90 20.83 -9.49 0.83
CA PRO A 90 21.37 -10.84 0.79
C PRO A 90 21.97 -11.22 2.14
N GLN A 91 21.53 -12.35 2.68
CA GLN A 91 22.04 -12.91 3.94
C GLN A 91 23.35 -13.67 3.66
N GLY A 92 24.43 -13.34 4.34
CA GLY A 92 25.63 -14.18 4.37
C GLY A 92 26.89 -13.68 3.66
N GLY A 93 27.00 -12.39 3.32
CA GLY A 93 28.27 -11.82 2.79
C GLY A 93 28.88 -10.74 3.68
N GLU A 94 30.16 -10.38 3.44
CA GLU A 94 30.82 -9.25 4.13
C GLU A 94 30.10 -7.89 3.93
N ALA A 95 29.13 -7.85 3.02
CA ALA A 95 28.23 -6.72 2.78
C ALA A 95 27.20 -6.48 3.92
N HIS A 96 27.14 -7.32 4.94
CA HIS A 96 26.22 -7.17 6.09
C HIS A 96 26.37 -5.86 6.85
N THR A 97 27.51 -5.18 6.75
CA THR A 97 27.73 -3.91 7.45
C THR A 97 27.16 -2.70 6.72
N ALA A 98 26.95 -2.79 5.39
CA ALA A 98 26.54 -1.64 4.59
C ALA A 98 25.01 -1.41 4.55
N PHE A 99 24.19 -2.45 4.84
CA PHE A 99 22.72 -2.37 4.73
C PHE A 99 22.00 -3.14 5.84
N ARG A 100 22.28 -2.79 7.09
CA ARG A 100 21.50 -3.30 8.22
C ARG A 100 20.14 -2.61 8.26
N VAL A 101 19.06 -3.38 8.32
CA VAL A 101 17.74 -2.81 8.63
C VAL A 101 17.68 -2.49 10.13
N THR A 102 17.57 -1.21 10.46
CA THR A 102 17.57 -0.72 11.85
C THR A 102 16.16 -0.67 12.43
N ARG A 103 15.18 -0.42 11.57
CA ARG A 103 13.76 -0.34 11.94
C ARG A 103 12.85 -0.53 10.73
N VAL A 104 11.63 -0.95 10.99
CA VAL A 104 10.55 -1.02 10.01
C VAL A 104 9.47 0.00 10.42
N LEU A 105 9.20 0.97 9.55
CA LEU A 105 8.11 1.93 9.71
C LEU A 105 6.96 1.50 8.79
N VAL A 106 5.74 1.46 9.32
CA VAL A 106 4.55 1.15 8.53
C VAL A 106 3.61 2.34 8.58
N THR A 107 3.25 2.85 7.41
CA THR A 107 2.37 4.01 7.28
C THR A 107 0.96 3.69 7.73
N HIS A 108 0.42 2.54 7.31
CA HIS A 108 -0.92 2.09 7.69
C HIS A 108 -1.08 0.56 7.52
N MET A 109 -2.20 0.03 8.00
CA MET A 109 -2.42 -1.41 8.16
C MET A 109 -2.74 -2.18 6.87
N HIS A 110 -2.93 -1.55 5.72
CA HIS A 110 -3.27 -2.30 4.51
C HIS A 110 -2.22 -3.37 4.18
N PRO A 111 -2.63 -4.55 3.68
CA PRO A 111 -1.73 -5.69 3.52
C PRO A 111 -0.51 -5.44 2.63
N ASP A 112 -0.66 -4.59 1.61
CA ASP A 112 0.42 -4.18 0.72
C ASP A 112 1.48 -3.30 1.40
N HIS A 113 1.15 -2.68 2.52
CA HIS A 113 2.05 -1.86 3.33
C HIS A 113 2.62 -2.63 4.53
N VAL A 114 1.78 -3.36 5.26
CA VAL A 114 2.17 -4.03 6.52
C VAL A 114 2.56 -5.50 6.35
N GLY A 115 2.28 -6.10 5.18
CA GLY A 115 2.28 -7.55 5.01
C GLY A 115 3.58 -8.26 5.36
N MET A 116 4.73 -7.67 5.01
CA MET A 116 6.05 -8.25 5.32
C MET A 116 6.66 -7.70 6.61
N ALA A 117 6.02 -6.76 7.33
CA ALA A 117 6.60 -6.11 8.50
C ALA A 117 7.00 -7.10 9.60
N GLY A 118 6.12 -8.07 9.91
CA GLY A 118 6.43 -9.10 10.89
C GLY A 118 7.56 -10.04 10.46
N TRP A 119 7.73 -10.28 9.17
CA TRP A 119 8.86 -11.05 8.65
C TRP A 119 10.17 -10.25 8.74
N LEU A 120 10.18 -8.99 8.29
CA LEU A 120 11.34 -8.11 8.35
C LEU A 120 11.84 -7.90 9.77
N THR A 121 10.94 -7.58 10.70
CA THR A 121 11.33 -7.35 12.10
C THR A 121 11.99 -8.56 12.74
N ARG A 122 11.54 -9.78 12.40
CA ARG A 122 12.19 -11.02 12.87
C ARG A 122 13.50 -11.30 12.14
N ALA A 123 13.55 -11.10 10.83
CA ALA A 123 14.72 -11.42 10.02
C ALA A 123 15.93 -10.53 10.37
N PHE A 124 15.67 -9.27 10.77
CA PHE A 124 16.72 -8.28 11.06
C PHE A 124 16.84 -7.92 12.54
N ASP A 125 16.08 -8.58 13.41
CA ASP A 125 16.05 -8.30 14.86
C ASP A 125 15.87 -6.79 15.13
N CYS A 126 14.90 -6.17 14.48
CA CYS A 126 14.67 -4.75 14.56
C CYS A 126 13.25 -4.40 15.03
N ARG A 127 13.02 -3.14 15.37
CA ARG A 127 11.72 -2.69 15.92
C ARG A 127 10.75 -2.29 14.82
N LEU A 128 9.46 -2.64 15.03
CA LEU A 128 8.34 -2.08 14.30
C LEU A 128 7.99 -0.70 14.85
N TRP A 129 7.82 0.27 13.95
CA TRP A 129 7.33 1.61 14.22
C TRP A 129 6.02 1.84 13.48
N MET A 130 4.97 2.18 14.20
CA MET A 130 3.63 2.32 13.66
C MET A 130 2.79 3.25 14.53
N THR A 131 1.74 3.88 13.99
CA THR A 131 0.81 4.60 14.86
C THR A 131 0.03 3.60 15.73
N ARG A 132 -0.47 4.05 16.87
CA ARG A 132 -1.24 3.18 17.76
C ARG A 132 -2.49 2.64 17.08
N THR A 133 -3.21 3.49 16.39
CA THR A 133 -4.45 3.13 15.71
C THR A 133 -4.23 2.05 14.66
N GLU A 134 -3.25 2.24 13.79
CA GLU A 134 -2.94 1.30 12.72
C GLU A 134 -2.45 -0.06 13.28
N TYR A 135 -1.61 -0.04 14.31
CA TYR A 135 -1.14 -1.28 14.93
C TYR A 135 -2.29 -2.11 15.52
N PHE A 136 -3.19 -1.48 16.31
CA PHE A 136 -4.29 -2.23 16.90
C PHE A 136 -5.35 -2.64 15.89
N ASN A 137 -5.67 -1.79 14.90
CA ASN A 137 -6.56 -2.17 13.81
C ASN A 137 -6.02 -3.38 13.02
N CYS A 138 -4.73 -3.38 12.71
CA CYS A 138 -4.06 -4.51 12.07
C CYS A 138 -4.20 -5.80 12.91
N ARG A 139 -3.96 -5.72 14.22
CA ARG A 139 -4.08 -6.86 15.11
C ARG A 139 -5.50 -7.40 15.22
N VAL A 140 -6.50 -6.51 15.28
CA VAL A 140 -7.93 -6.89 15.28
C VAL A 140 -8.30 -7.55 13.96
N ALA A 141 -7.99 -6.94 12.83
CA ALA A 141 -8.29 -7.50 11.51
C ALA A 141 -7.59 -8.85 11.27
N ALA A 142 -6.37 -9.02 11.79
CA ALA A 142 -5.66 -10.30 11.73
C ALA A 142 -6.33 -11.37 12.62
N ALA A 143 -6.82 -10.99 13.80
CA ALA A 143 -7.53 -11.89 14.70
C ALA A 143 -8.90 -12.33 14.16
N ASP A 144 -9.52 -11.51 13.31
CA ASP A 144 -10.78 -11.82 12.62
C ASP A 144 -10.59 -12.72 11.39
N THR A 145 -9.37 -13.19 11.12
CA THR A 145 -9.11 -14.09 10.00
C THR A 145 -9.88 -15.40 10.14
N GLY A 146 -10.64 -15.73 9.10
CA GLY A 146 -11.52 -16.91 9.08
C GLY A 146 -12.94 -16.66 9.63
N ARG A 147 -13.25 -15.45 10.10
CA ARG A 147 -14.61 -15.09 10.56
C ARG A 147 -15.51 -14.72 9.38
N GLU A 148 -16.79 -14.95 9.56
CA GLU A 148 -17.82 -14.50 8.62
C GLU A 148 -18.08 -13.00 8.75
N ALA A 149 -18.55 -12.39 7.65
CA ALA A 149 -18.94 -10.99 7.64
C ALA A 149 -20.10 -10.73 8.63
N PRO A 150 -19.99 -9.75 9.54
CA PRO A 150 -21.03 -9.45 10.50
C PRO A 150 -22.34 -9.03 9.82
N ALA A 151 -23.49 -9.45 10.36
CA ALA A 151 -24.79 -9.11 9.84
C ALA A 151 -24.99 -7.58 9.73
N ASP A 152 -24.56 -6.85 10.75
CA ASP A 152 -24.66 -5.38 10.77
C ASP A 152 -23.88 -4.71 9.63
N ALA A 153 -22.73 -5.26 9.25
CA ALA A 153 -21.95 -4.77 8.12
C ALA A 153 -22.68 -5.03 6.79
N LEU A 154 -23.28 -6.21 6.63
CA LEU A 154 -24.08 -6.56 5.44
C LEU A 154 -25.30 -5.65 5.32
N ASP A 155 -25.99 -5.39 6.43
CA ASP A 155 -27.14 -4.50 6.46
C ASP A 155 -26.75 -3.03 6.21
N PHE A 156 -25.59 -2.60 6.68
CA PHE A 156 -25.06 -1.28 6.37
C PHE A 156 -24.86 -1.11 4.86
N TYR A 157 -24.18 -2.06 4.19
CA TYR A 157 -23.93 -1.99 2.74
C TYR A 157 -25.22 -2.09 1.91
N ARG A 158 -26.21 -2.89 2.33
CA ARG A 158 -27.52 -2.93 1.68
C ARG A 158 -28.22 -1.57 1.74
N ARG A 159 -28.23 -0.94 2.91
CA ARG A 159 -28.78 0.42 3.08
C ARG A 159 -28.01 1.48 2.30
N ALA A 160 -26.73 1.28 2.09
CA ALA A 160 -25.89 2.12 1.24
C ALA A 160 -26.12 1.89 -0.27
N GLY A 161 -27.02 0.98 -0.65
CA GLY A 161 -27.40 0.73 -2.05
C GLY A 161 -26.50 -0.28 -2.79
N TRP A 162 -25.72 -1.07 -2.08
CA TRP A 162 -24.95 -2.14 -2.73
C TRP A 162 -25.85 -3.25 -3.25
N SER A 163 -25.53 -3.77 -4.44
CA SER A 163 -26.21 -4.95 -4.99
C SER A 163 -25.85 -6.21 -4.19
N GLU A 164 -26.71 -7.24 -4.22
CA GLU A 164 -26.38 -8.52 -3.56
C GLU A 164 -25.10 -9.13 -4.10
N SER A 165 -24.81 -8.99 -5.40
CA SER A 165 -23.53 -9.43 -5.97
C SER A 165 -22.30 -8.74 -5.37
N ALA A 166 -22.39 -7.44 -5.10
CA ALA A 166 -21.34 -6.69 -4.41
C ALA A 166 -21.19 -7.15 -2.94
N ILE A 167 -22.30 -7.45 -2.29
CA ILE A 167 -22.33 -7.99 -0.92
C ILE A 167 -21.71 -9.39 -0.87
N ASP A 168 -21.95 -10.22 -1.85
CA ASP A 168 -21.33 -11.56 -1.93
C ASP A 168 -19.81 -11.46 -2.13
N VAL A 169 -19.33 -10.49 -2.91
CA VAL A 169 -17.89 -10.20 -3.02
C VAL A 169 -17.34 -9.75 -1.66
N TYR A 170 -18.06 -8.91 -0.92
CA TYR A 170 -17.64 -8.49 0.42
C TYR A 170 -17.58 -9.67 1.39
N ARG A 171 -18.60 -10.53 1.44
CA ARG A 171 -18.59 -11.77 2.24
C ARG A 171 -17.39 -12.64 1.94
N ALA A 172 -17.09 -12.86 0.65
CA ALA A 172 -15.98 -13.68 0.22
C ALA A 172 -14.60 -13.11 0.57
N ARG A 173 -14.50 -11.80 0.77
CA ARG A 173 -13.27 -11.09 1.15
C ARG A 173 -13.10 -10.94 2.66
N PHE A 174 -14.21 -10.87 3.40
CA PHE A 174 -14.15 -10.72 4.85
C PHE A 174 -13.37 -11.87 5.50
N GLY A 175 -12.66 -11.57 6.57
CA GLY A 175 -11.88 -12.58 7.30
C GLY A 175 -10.66 -13.12 6.54
N ARG A 176 -10.17 -12.46 5.49
CA ARG A 176 -8.95 -12.88 4.77
C ARG A 176 -7.71 -12.05 5.08
N PHE A 177 -7.85 -11.00 5.87
CA PHE A 177 -6.78 -10.03 6.10
C PHE A 177 -5.47 -10.70 6.56
N GLY A 178 -5.51 -11.57 7.55
CA GLY A 178 -4.33 -12.23 8.09
C GLY A 178 -3.64 -13.21 7.13
N GLN A 179 -4.31 -13.60 6.03
CA GLN A 179 -3.69 -14.43 4.99
C GLN A 179 -2.63 -13.63 4.19
N HIS A 180 -2.78 -12.30 4.14
CA HIS A 180 -1.94 -11.40 3.36
C HIS A 180 -0.85 -10.71 4.17
N ILE A 181 -0.73 -11.02 5.46
CA ILE A 181 0.28 -10.44 6.34
C ILE A 181 1.02 -11.50 7.15
N HIS A 182 2.25 -11.22 7.54
CA HIS A 182 2.94 -11.92 8.61
C HIS A 182 2.50 -11.32 9.96
N ALA A 183 2.33 -12.19 10.96
CA ALA A 183 1.98 -11.74 12.31
C ALA A 183 2.96 -10.65 12.78
N LEU A 184 2.40 -9.53 13.24
CA LEU A 184 3.17 -8.43 13.80
C LEU A 184 3.83 -8.86 15.13
N PRO A 185 4.96 -8.22 15.50
CA PRO A 185 5.54 -8.39 16.83
C PRO A 185 4.56 -7.92 17.91
N GLU A 186 4.64 -8.50 19.11
CA GLU A 186 3.74 -8.17 20.24
C GLU A 186 3.95 -6.75 20.77
N SER A 187 5.12 -6.17 20.53
CA SER A 187 5.47 -4.80 20.90
C SER A 187 5.90 -3.98 19.70
N PHE A 188 5.66 -2.69 19.76
CA PHE A 188 6.02 -1.73 18.70
C PHE A 188 6.48 -0.40 19.30
N ARG A 189 7.15 0.41 18.52
CA ARG A 189 7.43 1.81 18.81
C ARG A 189 6.33 2.68 18.22
N ARG A 190 5.73 3.48 19.06
CA ARG A 190 4.65 4.37 18.63
C ARG A 190 5.22 5.53 17.81
N LEU A 191 4.74 5.65 16.57
CA LEU A 191 4.83 6.89 15.82
C LEU A 191 3.79 7.87 16.36
N GLN A 192 4.20 9.08 16.61
CA GLN A 192 3.35 10.18 17.02
C GLN A 192 3.91 11.48 16.48
N ASP A 193 3.06 12.47 16.36
CA ASP A 193 3.43 13.80 15.92
C ASP A 193 4.22 14.50 17.03
N GLY A 194 5.29 15.23 16.65
CA GLY A 194 6.13 16.07 17.49
C GLY A 194 7.06 15.33 18.40
#